data_01ccdb216ce196017e1f5d6d27989e4d
#
_entry.id   01ccdb216ce196017e1f5d6d27989e4d
#
_cell.length_a   1.000
_cell.length_b   1.000
_cell.length_c   1.000
_cell.angle_alpha   90.00
_cell.angle_beta   90.00
_cell.angle_gamma   90.00
#
_symmetry.space_group_name_H-M   'P 1'
#
loop_
_entity.id
_entity.type
_entity.pdbx_description
1 polymer ?
#
loop_
_entity_poly.entity_id
_entity_poly.type
_entity_poly.pdbx_seq_one_letter_code
_entity_poly.pdbx_strand_id
1 'polypeptide(L)'
;MSHANAALTPRARLRVAQLVVDHGESIPEVAARFQCSYTTVKRWAGRYAAGESMQDRSSRPHAMPAKTCPTVTKRIVSLRLRKRLGPVQLAAHVGVAPSTVHRVLTRSRLNRLSYVDRATGEPVRRYEHDHPGSMLHVDVKKLGNIPDGGGWRYVGRAQGRRNRAATPGKPKNVHHNPKMGTAFVHTVIDDHSRVAYAEIHDNETAATATGVLRNAVAWFAQRGVVIERVLSDNGSAYVSHLWRDVCAQLEIKHSRTRPYRPQTNGKIERFHRTLADGWGYARCYESENERRQALPAWLHEYNHHRPHTACGNKPPITRLTNLSGQYNYCLLYTSPSPRD
;
A
#
# COMPACT_ATOMS: atom_id res chain seq x y z
N MET A 1 -30.27 -8.94 -13.99
CA MET A 1 -30.90 -9.31 -12.68
C MET A 1 -31.98 -8.29 -12.42
N SER A 2 -33.22 -8.74 -12.19
CA SER A 2 -34.30 -7.83 -11.83
C SER A 2 -34.06 -7.23 -10.44
N HIS A 3 -34.36 -5.94 -10.28
CA HIS A 3 -34.24 -5.22 -9.01
C HIS A 3 -35.14 -5.88 -7.95
N ALA A 4 -34.69 -5.98 -6.70
CA ALA A 4 -35.45 -6.61 -5.61
C ALA A 4 -36.84 -5.94 -5.41
N ASN A 5 -36.94 -4.63 -5.70
CA ASN A 5 -38.17 -3.85 -5.59
C ASN A 5 -38.91 -3.68 -6.95
N ALA A 6 -38.64 -4.56 -7.92
CA ALA A 6 -39.41 -4.53 -9.15
C ALA A 6 -40.88 -4.90 -8.89
N ALA A 7 -41.81 -4.15 -9.44
CA ALA A 7 -43.26 -4.39 -9.29
C ALA A 7 -43.67 -5.83 -9.72
N LEU A 8 -43.00 -6.39 -10.73
CA LEU A 8 -43.14 -7.79 -11.12
C LEU A 8 -41.74 -8.45 -11.18
N THR A 9 -41.46 -9.34 -10.24
CA THR A 9 -40.29 -10.23 -10.30
C THR A 9 -40.44 -11.26 -11.43
N PRO A 10 -39.36 -11.91 -11.89
CA PRO A 10 -39.47 -12.97 -12.93
C PRO A 10 -40.46 -14.06 -12.57
N ARG A 11 -40.58 -14.41 -11.29
CA ARG A 11 -41.59 -15.39 -10.81
C ARG A 11 -43.02 -14.85 -10.93
N ALA A 12 -43.22 -13.58 -10.55
CA ALA A 12 -44.54 -12.95 -10.71
C ALA A 12 -44.93 -12.76 -12.18
N ARG A 13 -43.97 -12.44 -13.06
CA ARG A 13 -44.18 -12.36 -14.52
C ARG A 13 -44.62 -13.70 -15.11
N LEU A 14 -43.98 -14.81 -14.66
CA LEU A 14 -44.38 -16.15 -15.08
C LEU A 14 -45.80 -16.45 -14.63
N ARG A 15 -46.15 -16.16 -13.38
CA ARG A 15 -47.49 -16.40 -12.87
C ARG A 15 -48.57 -15.57 -13.59
N VAL A 16 -48.28 -14.29 -13.85
CA VAL A 16 -49.16 -13.43 -14.68
C VAL A 16 -49.38 -14.02 -16.06
N ALA A 17 -48.34 -14.51 -16.70
CA ALA A 17 -48.38 -15.08 -18.02
C ALA A 17 -49.17 -16.42 -18.06
N GLN A 18 -48.95 -17.29 -17.07
CA GLN A 18 -49.65 -18.57 -16.93
C GLN A 18 -51.15 -18.38 -16.73
N LEU A 19 -51.59 -17.42 -15.91
CA LEU A 19 -52.99 -17.13 -15.68
C LEU A 19 -53.71 -16.77 -16.99
N VAL A 20 -53.04 -16.02 -17.90
CA VAL A 20 -53.62 -15.65 -19.18
C VAL A 20 -53.55 -16.77 -20.19
N VAL A 21 -52.39 -17.46 -20.32
CA VAL A 21 -52.15 -18.42 -21.42
C VAL A 21 -52.66 -19.81 -21.06
N ASP A 22 -52.38 -20.30 -19.84
CA ASP A 22 -52.71 -21.66 -19.44
C ASP A 22 -54.13 -21.76 -18.81
N HIS A 23 -54.52 -20.69 -18.07
CA HIS A 23 -55.84 -20.68 -17.37
C HIS A 23 -56.92 -19.88 -18.08
N GLY A 24 -56.59 -19.17 -19.18
CA GLY A 24 -57.55 -18.43 -20.01
C GLY A 24 -58.18 -17.20 -19.35
N GLU A 25 -57.57 -16.71 -18.25
CA GLU A 25 -58.07 -15.50 -17.57
C GLU A 25 -57.93 -14.25 -18.46
N SER A 26 -58.89 -13.33 -18.34
CA SER A 26 -58.82 -12.10 -19.14
C SER A 26 -57.65 -11.19 -18.71
N ILE A 27 -56.99 -10.55 -19.69
CA ILE A 27 -55.86 -9.63 -19.42
C ILE A 27 -56.24 -8.50 -18.46
N PRO A 28 -57.43 -7.85 -18.56
CA PRO A 28 -57.87 -6.82 -17.61
C PRO A 28 -57.96 -7.30 -16.15
N GLU A 29 -58.52 -8.49 -15.95
CA GLU A 29 -58.68 -9.07 -14.60
C GLU A 29 -57.33 -9.38 -13.98
N VAL A 30 -56.40 -9.98 -14.72
CA VAL A 30 -55.03 -10.25 -14.26
C VAL A 30 -54.28 -8.95 -14.01
N ALA A 31 -54.45 -7.92 -14.85
CA ALA A 31 -53.85 -6.62 -14.67
C ALA A 31 -54.33 -5.94 -13.38
N ALA A 32 -55.63 -5.98 -13.08
CA ALA A 32 -56.20 -5.47 -11.85
C ALA A 32 -55.68 -6.24 -10.60
N ARG A 33 -55.66 -7.58 -10.66
CA ARG A 33 -55.19 -8.45 -9.58
C ARG A 33 -53.70 -8.22 -9.22
N PHE A 34 -52.84 -8.00 -10.20
CA PHE A 34 -51.41 -7.77 -10.00
C PHE A 34 -51.03 -6.29 -9.98
N GLN A 35 -52.03 -5.39 -10.00
CA GLN A 35 -51.80 -3.92 -9.96
C GLN A 35 -50.81 -3.44 -11.03
N CYS A 36 -50.92 -3.96 -12.25
CA CYS A 36 -50.05 -3.61 -13.35
C CYS A 36 -50.88 -3.24 -14.60
N SER A 37 -50.23 -2.59 -15.57
CA SER A 37 -50.92 -2.16 -16.78
C SER A 37 -51.30 -3.35 -17.70
N TYR A 38 -52.41 -3.20 -18.44
CA TYR A 38 -52.81 -4.13 -19.51
C TYR A 38 -51.66 -4.49 -20.44
N THR A 39 -50.89 -3.48 -20.87
CA THR A 39 -49.76 -3.68 -21.80
C THR A 39 -48.65 -4.53 -21.16
N THR A 40 -48.48 -4.44 -19.86
CA THR A 40 -47.51 -5.26 -19.11
C THR A 40 -47.93 -6.72 -19.10
N VAL A 41 -49.19 -7.02 -18.80
CA VAL A 41 -49.72 -8.39 -18.83
C VAL A 41 -49.63 -8.97 -20.24
N LYS A 42 -50.13 -8.23 -21.24
CA LYS A 42 -50.09 -8.65 -22.66
C LYS A 42 -48.67 -8.98 -23.11
N ARG A 43 -47.68 -8.16 -22.73
CA ARG A 43 -46.26 -8.38 -23.07
C ARG A 43 -45.72 -9.68 -22.46
N TRP A 44 -46.00 -9.93 -21.17
CA TRP A 44 -45.50 -11.13 -20.51
C TRP A 44 -46.22 -12.38 -20.95
N ALA A 45 -47.52 -12.34 -21.19
CA ALA A 45 -48.28 -13.42 -21.81
C ALA A 45 -47.78 -13.80 -23.20
N GLY A 46 -47.52 -12.79 -24.05
CA GLY A 46 -46.96 -13.01 -25.40
C GLY A 46 -45.54 -13.63 -25.34
N ARG A 47 -44.69 -13.19 -24.41
CA ARG A 47 -43.35 -13.79 -24.24
C ARG A 47 -43.42 -15.22 -23.74
N TYR A 48 -44.35 -15.53 -22.85
CA TYR A 48 -44.56 -16.88 -22.36
C TYR A 48 -45.05 -17.82 -23.42
N ALA A 49 -46.06 -17.38 -24.20
CA ALA A 49 -46.58 -18.13 -25.35
C ALA A 49 -45.51 -18.41 -26.42
N ALA A 50 -44.54 -17.48 -26.56
CA ALA A 50 -43.40 -17.65 -27.46
C ALA A 50 -42.26 -18.48 -26.90
N GLY A 51 -42.37 -19.01 -25.68
CA GLY A 51 -41.31 -19.77 -24.99
C GLY A 51 -40.09 -18.93 -24.53
N GLU A 52 -40.27 -17.59 -24.48
CA GLU A 52 -39.19 -16.68 -24.11
C GLU A 52 -38.95 -16.61 -22.55
N SER A 53 -37.73 -16.30 -22.16
CA SER A 53 -37.38 -16.11 -20.74
C SER A 53 -38.15 -14.94 -20.10
N MET A 54 -38.62 -15.10 -18.87
CA MET A 54 -39.22 -14.05 -18.03
C MET A 54 -38.21 -13.09 -17.42
N GLN A 55 -36.94 -13.29 -17.68
CA GLN A 55 -35.86 -12.38 -17.21
C GLN A 55 -35.86 -11.07 -17.99
N ASP A 56 -35.24 -10.05 -17.40
CA ASP A 56 -35.04 -8.78 -18.10
C ASP A 56 -34.10 -8.97 -19.29
N ARG A 57 -34.47 -8.40 -20.44
CA ARG A 57 -33.55 -8.30 -21.56
C ARG A 57 -32.46 -7.26 -21.26
N SER A 58 -31.30 -7.43 -21.87
CA SER A 58 -30.24 -6.44 -21.80
C SER A 58 -30.71 -5.08 -22.30
N SER A 59 -30.53 -4.05 -21.47
CA SER A 59 -30.77 -2.65 -21.88
C SER A 59 -29.62 -2.03 -22.68
N ARG A 60 -28.56 -2.81 -22.91
CA ARG A 60 -27.40 -2.32 -23.65
C ARG A 60 -27.75 -2.03 -25.10
N PRO A 61 -27.43 -0.82 -25.60
CA PRO A 61 -27.67 -0.48 -27.01
C PRO A 61 -26.93 -1.43 -27.95
N HIS A 62 -27.57 -1.85 -29.02
CA HIS A 62 -26.96 -2.66 -30.08
C HIS A 62 -25.85 -1.91 -30.81
N ALA A 63 -26.01 -0.61 -31.03
CA ALA A 63 -25.03 0.26 -31.65
C ALA A 63 -24.51 1.30 -30.62
N MET A 64 -23.23 1.56 -30.63
CA MET A 64 -22.58 2.57 -29.81
C MET A 64 -21.66 3.44 -30.68
N PRO A 65 -22.20 4.40 -31.45
CA PRO A 65 -21.39 5.22 -32.37
C PRO A 65 -20.26 5.98 -31.73
N ALA A 66 -20.46 6.47 -30.50
CA ALA A 66 -19.43 7.19 -29.72
C ALA A 66 -18.36 6.28 -29.06
N LYS A 67 -18.41 4.96 -29.24
CA LYS A 67 -17.41 4.05 -28.70
C LYS A 67 -16.11 4.18 -29.49
N THR A 68 -15.00 4.34 -28.76
CA THR A 68 -13.66 4.35 -29.35
C THR A 68 -13.46 3.14 -30.26
N CYS A 69 -13.04 3.38 -31.52
CA CYS A 69 -12.91 2.32 -32.51
C CYS A 69 -11.87 1.27 -32.09
N PRO A 70 -11.99 0.04 -32.56
CA PRO A 70 -11.08 -1.05 -32.21
C PRO A 70 -9.60 -0.77 -32.53
N THR A 71 -9.32 -0.09 -33.65
CA THR A 71 -7.98 0.26 -34.10
C THR A 71 -7.28 1.20 -33.10
N VAL A 72 -7.98 2.28 -32.69
CA VAL A 72 -7.48 3.22 -31.67
C VAL A 72 -7.30 2.52 -30.32
N THR A 73 -8.25 1.66 -29.93
CA THR A 73 -8.17 0.85 -28.71
C THR A 73 -6.91 -0.05 -28.72
N LYS A 74 -6.68 -0.79 -29.81
CA LYS A 74 -5.50 -1.64 -29.98
C LYS A 74 -4.20 -0.81 -29.91
N ARG A 75 -4.16 0.36 -30.55
CA ARG A 75 -3.02 1.27 -30.55
C ARG A 75 -2.70 1.78 -29.14
N ILE A 76 -3.71 2.20 -28.36
CA ILE A 76 -3.55 2.63 -26.96
C ILE A 76 -2.96 1.49 -26.11
N VAL A 77 -3.52 0.29 -26.19
CA VAL A 77 -3.06 -0.88 -25.44
C VAL A 77 -1.63 -1.24 -25.82
N SER A 78 -1.31 -1.31 -27.12
CA SER A 78 0.03 -1.61 -27.61
C SER A 78 1.07 -0.59 -27.13
N LEU A 79 0.77 0.71 -27.22
CA LEU A 79 1.67 1.75 -26.73
C LEU A 79 1.82 1.70 -25.20
N ARG A 80 0.74 1.39 -24.47
CA ARG A 80 0.79 1.22 -23.01
C ARG A 80 1.75 0.09 -22.60
N LEU A 81 1.66 -1.05 -23.24
CA LEU A 81 2.51 -2.21 -22.96
C LEU A 81 3.98 -1.96 -23.33
N ARG A 82 4.23 -1.34 -24.50
CA ARG A 82 5.60 -1.09 -24.98
C ARG A 82 6.28 0.09 -24.28
N LYS A 83 5.61 1.25 -24.22
CA LYS A 83 6.21 2.49 -23.71
C LYS A 83 5.92 2.77 -22.23
N ARG A 84 4.94 2.09 -21.63
CA ARG A 84 4.56 2.22 -20.21
C ARG A 84 4.30 3.67 -19.77
N LEU A 85 3.70 4.45 -20.67
CA LEU A 85 3.38 5.87 -20.48
C LEU A 85 2.03 6.06 -19.78
N GLY A 86 1.84 7.21 -19.11
CA GLY A 86 0.57 7.62 -18.53
C GLY A 86 -0.50 8.00 -19.56
N PRO A 87 -1.80 8.13 -19.15
CA PRO A 87 -2.88 8.45 -20.08
C PRO A 87 -2.68 9.74 -20.86
N VAL A 88 -2.13 10.80 -20.23
CA VAL A 88 -1.86 12.10 -20.88
C VAL A 88 -0.84 11.95 -22.00
N GLN A 89 0.26 11.26 -21.74
CA GLN A 89 1.31 11.04 -22.73
C GLN A 89 0.84 10.14 -23.89
N LEU A 90 0.06 9.09 -23.58
CA LEU A 90 -0.53 8.24 -24.60
C LEU A 90 -1.56 8.98 -25.45
N ALA A 91 -2.32 9.90 -24.86
CA ALA A 91 -3.27 10.74 -25.57
C ALA A 91 -2.59 11.57 -26.66
N ALA A 92 -1.45 12.17 -26.35
CA ALA A 92 -0.63 12.91 -27.32
C ALA A 92 -0.14 12.03 -28.49
N HIS A 93 0.18 10.75 -28.23
CA HIS A 93 0.62 9.83 -29.27
C HIS A 93 -0.51 9.30 -30.17
N VAL A 94 -1.74 9.33 -29.69
CA VAL A 94 -2.90 8.68 -30.39
C VAL A 94 -3.86 9.73 -30.95
N GLY A 95 -3.78 10.98 -30.48
CA GLY A 95 -4.67 12.06 -30.92
C GLY A 95 -6.10 11.96 -30.34
N VAL A 96 -6.24 11.45 -29.09
CA VAL A 96 -7.54 11.38 -28.42
C VAL A 96 -7.43 11.97 -27.00
N ALA A 97 -8.58 12.33 -26.40
CA ALA A 97 -8.59 12.91 -25.07
C ALA A 97 -8.01 11.93 -24.01
N PRO A 98 -7.25 12.44 -22.99
CA PRO A 98 -6.71 11.62 -21.91
C PRO A 98 -7.76 10.80 -21.16
N SER A 99 -8.97 11.33 -20.99
CA SER A 99 -10.12 10.62 -20.39
C SER A 99 -10.55 9.41 -21.20
N THR A 100 -10.49 9.49 -22.53
CA THR A 100 -10.76 8.36 -23.44
C THR A 100 -9.70 7.29 -23.29
N VAL A 101 -8.42 7.67 -23.27
CA VAL A 101 -7.30 6.75 -23.03
C VAL A 101 -7.47 6.07 -21.67
N HIS A 102 -7.76 6.82 -20.60
CA HIS A 102 -7.99 6.26 -19.27
C HIS A 102 -9.14 5.23 -19.27
N ARG A 103 -10.27 5.54 -19.91
CA ARG A 103 -11.40 4.60 -20.03
C ARG A 103 -11.04 3.33 -20.80
N VAL A 104 -10.28 3.44 -21.89
CA VAL A 104 -9.77 2.28 -22.62
C VAL A 104 -8.87 1.44 -21.75
N LEU A 105 -7.90 2.04 -21.06
CA LEU A 105 -6.97 1.34 -20.17
C LEU A 105 -7.70 0.67 -19.00
N THR A 106 -8.72 1.30 -18.44
CA THR A 106 -9.53 0.73 -17.35
C THR A 106 -10.27 -0.52 -17.82
N ARG A 107 -10.93 -0.45 -19.00
CA ARG A 107 -11.59 -1.62 -19.61
C ARG A 107 -10.62 -2.77 -19.91
N SER A 108 -9.38 -2.43 -20.28
CA SER A 108 -8.32 -3.40 -20.55
C SER A 108 -7.55 -3.84 -19.28
N ARG A 109 -7.93 -3.38 -18.09
CA ARG A 109 -7.25 -3.64 -16.81
C ARG A 109 -5.78 -3.20 -16.78
N LEU A 110 -5.43 -2.16 -17.55
CA LEU A 110 -4.09 -1.60 -17.72
C LEU A 110 -3.97 -0.17 -17.16
N ASN A 111 -4.94 0.29 -16.38
CA ASN A 111 -5.02 1.66 -15.89
C ASN A 111 -3.94 2.02 -14.87
N ARG A 112 -3.40 1.06 -14.12
CA ARG A 112 -2.40 1.31 -13.07
C ARG A 112 -1.01 0.84 -13.50
N LEU A 113 -0.07 1.79 -13.68
CA LEU A 113 1.35 1.48 -13.93
C LEU A 113 2.06 0.89 -12.70
N SER A 114 1.54 1.11 -11.50
CA SER A 114 2.10 0.57 -10.27
C SER A 114 1.97 -0.97 -10.14
N TYR A 115 1.24 -1.60 -11.06
CA TYR A 115 1.15 -3.06 -11.11
C TYR A 115 2.20 -3.71 -12.01
N VAL A 116 2.98 -2.89 -12.70
CA VAL A 116 3.97 -3.36 -13.68
C VAL A 116 5.30 -2.69 -13.38
N ASP A 117 6.36 -3.47 -13.39
CA ASP A 117 7.72 -2.93 -13.40
C ASP A 117 7.94 -2.13 -14.68
N ARG A 118 8.32 -0.86 -14.53
CA ARG A 118 8.52 0.01 -15.69
C ARG A 118 9.71 -0.38 -16.55
N ALA A 119 10.74 -0.98 -15.97
CA ALA A 119 11.93 -1.40 -16.71
C ALA A 119 11.66 -2.70 -17.49
N THR A 120 11.12 -3.71 -16.86
CA THR A 120 10.96 -5.05 -17.46
C THR A 120 9.59 -5.28 -18.08
N GLY A 121 8.53 -4.60 -17.60
CA GLY A 121 7.14 -4.84 -18.00
C GLY A 121 6.49 -6.03 -17.28
N GLU A 122 7.20 -6.67 -16.37
CA GLU A 122 6.66 -7.77 -15.59
C GLU A 122 5.64 -7.29 -14.54
N PRO A 123 4.61 -8.05 -14.25
CA PRO A 123 3.70 -7.74 -13.15
C PRO A 123 4.43 -7.68 -11.82
N VAL A 124 4.23 -6.61 -11.06
CA VAL A 124 4.75 -6.49 -9.69
C VAL A 124 3.93 -7.44 -8.82
N ARG A 125 4.52 -8.55 -8.43
CA ARG A 125 3.91 -9.48 -7.49
C ARG A 125 3.99 -8.90 -6.10
N ARG A 126 2.83 -8.64 -5.49
CA ARG A 126 2.74 -8.35 -4.06
C ARG A 126 2.72 -9.69 -3.34
N TYR A 127 3.71 -9.93 -2.51
CA TYR A 127 3.75 -11.08 -1.62
C TYR A 127 3.66 -10.61 -0.18
N GLU A 128 3.15 -11.44 0.67
CA GLU A 128 3.16 -11.31 2.11
C GLU A 128 3.44 -12.70 2.66
N HIS A 129 4.38 -12.79 3.59
CA HIS A 129 4.69 -14.06 4.25
C HIS A 129 3.60 -14.40 5.27
N ASP A 130 3.46 -15.68 5.58
CA ASP A 130 2.26 -16.21 6.24
C ASP A 130 2.20 -15.88 7.74
N HIS A 131 3.34 -15.63 8.39
CA HIS A 131 3.42 -15.38 9.83
C HIS A 131 4.52 -14.36 10.19
N PRO A 132 4.41 -13.73 11.39
CA PRO A 132 5.45 -12.85 11.91
C PRO A 132 6.79 -13.57 12.05
N GLY A 133 7.88 -12.90 11.68
CA GLY A 133 9.23 -13.47 11.75
C GLY A 133 9.66 -14.28 10.53
N SER A 134 8.72 -14.68 9.66
CA SER A 134 9.06 -15.41 8.43
C SER A 134 10.02 -14.65 7.52
N MET A 135 9.96 -13.33 7.50
CA MET A 135 10.93 -12.46 6.81
C MET A 135 11.00 -11.07 7.45
N LEU A 136 12.20 -10.64 7.82
CA LEU A 136 12.50 -9.25 8.12
C LEU A 136 13.08 -8.55 6.90
N HIS A 137 12.67 -7.32 6.63
CA HIS A 137 13.34 -6.41 5.71
C HIS A 137 14.26 -5.50 6.49
N VAL A 138 15.49 -5.33 6.03
CA VAL A 138 16.49 -4.44 6.62
C VAL A 138 17.00 -3.43 5.60
N ASP A 139 17.19 -2.19 6.05
CA ASP A 139 17.72 -1.11 5.21
C ASP A 139 18.20 0.06 6.08
N VAL A 140 18.97 0.98 5.50
CA VAL A 140 19.48 2.17 6.18
C VAL A 140 18.96 3.44 5.52
N LYS A 141 18.23 4.25 6.30
CA LYS A 141 17.79 5.58 5.86
C LYS A 141 18.79 6.64 6.31
N LYS A 142 19.38 7.36 5.35
CA LYS A 142 20.31 8.47 5.60
C LYS A 142 19.55 9.78 5.74
N LEU A 143 19.76 10.49 6.84
CA LEU A 143 19.21 11.81 7.10
C LEU A 143 20.33 12.77 7.46
N GLY A 144 20.34 13.97 6.89
CA GLY A 144 21.26 15.01 7.33
C GLY A 144 21.01 15.37 8.80
N ASN A 145 22.06 15.55 9.58
CA ASN A 145 21.96 15.99 10.97
C ASN A 145 21.44 17.44 11.04
N ILE A 146 20.70 17.73 12.09
CA ILE A 146 20.09 19.03 12.35
C ILE A 146 21.05 19.86 13.20
N PRO A 147 21.41 21.09 12.78
CA PRO A 147 22.23 21.98 13.61
C PRO A 147 21.45 22.47 14.84
N ASP A 148 22.17 22.85 15.89
CA ASP A 148 21.58 23.47 17.07
C ASP A 148 20.91 24.80 16.70
N GLY A 149 19.71 25.02 17.20
CA GLY A 149 18.83 26.12 16.78
C GLY A 149 18.03 25.83 15.52
N GLY A 150 18.05 24.59 15.02
CA GLY A 150 17.20 24.13 13.91
C GLY A 150 17.81 24.25 12.52
N GLY A 151 17.31 23.40 11.61
CA GLY A 151 17.78 23.32 10.23
C GLY A 151 17.12 24.35 9.30
N TRP A 152 17.81 24.71 8.20
CA TRP A 152 17.40 25.73 7.23
C TRP A 152 15.95 25.56 6.68
N ARG A 153 15.43 24.35 6.67
CA ARG A 153 14.07 24.05 6.17
C ARG A 153 13.01 24.75 7.01
N TYR A 154 13.25 24.94 8.30
CA TYR A 154 12.29 25.55 9.23
C TYR A 154 12.64 26.99 9.61
N VAL A 155 13.93 27.27 9.85
CA VAL A 155 14.37 28.59 10.29
C VAL A 155 14.80 29.51 9.12
N GLY A 156 14.72 29.03 7.90
CA GLY A 156 15.17 29.75 6.71
C GLY A 156 16.66 29.62 6.43
N ARG A 157 17.07 29.95 5.19
CA ARG A 157 18.45 29.71 4.72
C ARG A 157 19.51 30.56 5.47
N ALA A 158 19.20 31.80 5.79
CA ALA A 158 20.15 32.70 6.46
C ALA A 158 20.42 32.23 7.90
N GLN A 159 19.34 32.00 8.68
CA GLN A 159 19.45 31.52 10.04
C GLN A 159 20.03 30.09 10.08
N GLY A 160 19.60 29.21 9.22
CA GLY A 160 20.12 27.84 9.14
C GLY A 160 21.61 27.78 8.82
N ARG A 161 22.18 28.77 8.07
CA ARG A 161 23.63 28.90 7.89
C ARG A 161 24.33 29.33 9.18
N ARG A 162 23.76 30.27 9.93
CA ARG A 162 24.31 30.73 11.22
C ARG A 162 24.31 29.56 12.23
N ASN A 163 23.20 28.86 12.36
CA ASN A 163 23.07 27.71 13.23
C ASN A 163 24.11 26.63 12.91
N ARG A 164 24.27 26.33 11.61
CA ARG A 164 25.26 25.36 11.14
C ARG A 164 26.69 25.78 11.45
N ALA A 165 27.02 27.07 11.32
CA ALA A 165 28.35 27.59 11.63
C ALA A 165 28.63 27.57 13.13
N ALA A 166 27.60 27.76 13.97
CA ALA A 166 27.74 27.74 15.45
C ALA A 166 27.78 26.33 16.01
N THR A 167 27.16 25.34 15.34
CA THR A 167 27.11 23.96 15.83
C THR A 167 28.41 23.22 15.53
N PRO A 168 29.04 22.55 16.54
CA PRO A 168 30.19 21.71 16.32
C PRO A 168 29.89 20.60 15.31
N GLY A 169 30.70 20.48 14.27
CA GLY A 169 30.56 19.48 13.23
C GLY A 169 31.78 18.61 13.08
N LYS A 170 31.63 17.43 12.49
CA LYS A 170 32.75 16.56 12.13
C LYS A 170 33.50 17.15 10.94
N PRO A 171 34.81 17.46 11.04
CA PRO A 171 35.59 17.92 9.89
C PRO A 171 35.70 16.78 8.87
N LYS A 172 35.59 17.13 7.58
CA LYS A 172 35.77 16.16 6.51
C LYS A 172 37.23 15.85 6.24
N ASN A 173 38.06 16.89 6.32
CA ASN A 173 39.52 16.87 6.27
C ASN A 173 40.06 18.21 6.79
N VAL A 174 41.39 18.34 6.89
CA VAL A 174 42.11 19.51 7.51
C VAL A 174 41.75 20.85 6.85
N HIS A 175 41.29 20.83 5.59
CA HIS A 175 41.02 22.06 4.79
C HIS A 175 39.53 22.36 4.58
N HIS A 176 38.64 21.57 5.14
CA HIS A 176 37.20 21.73 4.89
C HIS A 176 36.43 22.12 6.16
N ASN A 177 35.49 23.04 5.99
CA ASN A 177 34.56 23.40 7.07
C ASN A 177 33.88 22.18 7.68
N PRO A 178 33.66 22.17 8.99
CA PRO A 178 32.96 21.09 9.67
C PRO A 178 31.60 20.82 9.03
N LYS A 179 31.29 19.55 8.79
CA LYS A 179 29.98 19.13 8.32
C LYS A 179 29.16 18.60 9.48
N MET A 180 27.87 18.90 9.49
CA MET A 180 26.93 18.35 10.47
C MET A 180 26.90 16.82 10.49
N GLY A 181 27.34 16.18 9.41
CA GLY A 181 27.31 14.73 9.28
C GLY A 181 25.92 14.20 8.89
N THR A 182 25.77 12.89 9.03
CA THR A 182 24.58 12.14 8.63
C THR A 182 24.19 11.21 9.76
N ALA A 183 22.92 11.19 10.10
CA ALA A 183 22.30 10.16 10.91
C ALA A 183 21.93 8.97 10.03
N PHE A 184 22.39 7.80 10.39
CA PHE A 184 22.09 6.54 9.73
C PHE A 184 21.02 5.82 10.54
N VAL A 185 19.77 5.86 10.05
CA VAL A 185 18.65 5.19 10.70
C VAL A 185 18.59 3.77 10.15
N HIS A 186 19.11 2.82 10.90
CA HIS A 186 19.00 1.40 10.61
C HIS A 186 17.60 0.94 10.95
N THR A 187 16.91 0.37 10.00
CA THR A 187 15.49 -0.02 10.12
C THR A 187 15.31 -1.49 9.82
N VAL A 188 14.44 -2.10 10.59
CA VAL A 188 14.04 -3.51 10.46
C VAL A 188 12.53 -3.55 10.51
N ILE A 189 11.88 -4.16 9.52
CA ILE A 189 10.42 -4.30 9.49
C ILE A 189 10.03 -5.73 9.17
N ASP A 190 9.10 -6.28 9.93
CA ASP A 190 8.56 -7.60 9.66
C ASP A 190 7.60 -7.59 8.47
N ASP A 191 7.78 -8.56 7.58
CA ASP A 191 7.02 -8.68 6.33
C ASP A 191 5.53 -8.88 6.55
N HIS A 192 5.15 -9.70 7.53
CA HIS A 192 3.77 -10.04 7.82
C HIS A 192 3.07 -8.98 8.66
N SER A 193 3.61 -8.68 9.84
CA SER A 193 2.96 -7.79 10.80
C SER A 193 3.11 -6.31 10.47
N ARG A 194 4.15 -5.91 9.75
CA ARG A 194 4.57 -4.50 9.55
C ARG A 194 5.13 -3.86 10.82
N VAL A 195 5.34 -4.62 11.88
CA VAL A 195 5.99 -4.12 13.09
C VAL A 195 7.43 -3.73 12.74
N ALA A 196 7.84 -2.57 13.21
CA ALA A 196 9.12 -1.98 12.88
C ALA A 196 9.98 -1.76 14.11
N TYR A 197 11.28 -1.96 13.92
CA TYR A 197 12.35 -1.63 14.86
C TYR A 197 13.34 -0.69 14.17
N ALA A 198 13.89 0.28 14.86
CA ALA A 198 14.91 1.15 14.30
C ALA A 198 15.88 1.69 15.35
N GLU A 199 17.12 1.89 14.94
CA GLU A 199 18.17 2.55 15.71
C GLU A 199 18.86 3.62 14.87
N ILE A 200 19.39 4.66 15.52
CA ILE A 200 20.15 5.72 14.88
C ILE A 200 21.61 5.59 15.24
N HIS A 201 22.45 5.45 14.24
CA HIS A 201 23.90 5.39 14.37
C HIS A 201 24.59 6.46 13.53
N ASP A 202 25.89 6.66 13.76
CA ASP A 202 26.69 7.64 13.03
C ASP A 202 27.37 7.04 11.79
N ASN A 203 27.14 5.77 11.51
CA ASN A 203 27.69 5.05 10.34
C ASN A 203 26.79 3.89 9.92
N GLU A 204 27.11 3.30 8.75
CA GLU A 204 26.44 2.13 8.18
C GLU A 204 27.45 0.97 7.97
N THR A 205 28.43 0.82 8.86
CA THR A 205 29.42 -0.26 8.75
C THR A 205 28.78 -1.63 8.99
N ALA A 206 29.45 -2.68 8.55
CA ALA A 206 29.01 -4.05 8.80
C ALA A 206 28.87 -4.36 10.31
N ALA A 207 29.78 -3.84 11.13
CA ALA A 207 29.73 -4.00 12.59
C ALA A 207 28.46 -3.37 13.18
N THR A 208 28.12 -2.15 12.75
CA THR A 208 26.91 -1.48 13.20
C THR A 208 25.64 -2.21 12.71
N ALA A 209 25.60 -2.58 11.44
CA ALA A 209 24.44 -3.29 10.87
C ALA A 209 24.20 -4.64 11.58
N THR A 210 25.24 -5.39 11.89
CA THR A 210 25.14 -6.67 12.62
C THR A 210 24.72 -6.48 14.07
N GLY A 211 25.20 -5.41 14.73
CA GLY A 211 24.73 -5.02 16.07
C GLY A 211 23.23 -4.75 16.08
N VAL A 212 22.77 -3.93 15.15
CA VAL A 212 21.33 -3.64 14.99
C VAL A 212 20.51 -4.90 14.70
N LEU A 213 21.02 -5.83 13.88
CA LEU A 213 20.33 -7.09 13.63
C LEU A 213 20.17 -7.92 14.91
N ARG A 214 21.23 -8.05 15.70
CA ARG A 214 21.16 -8.77 16.99
C ARG A 214 20.16 -8.14 17.95
N ASN A 215 20.19 -6.82 18.09
CA ASN A 215 19.24 -6.08 18.92
C ASN A 215 17.80 -6.23 18.43
N ALA A 216 17.57 -6.15 17.13
CA ALA A 216 16.25 -6.35 16.53
C ALA A 216 15.74 -7.77 16.78
N VAL A 217 16.57 -8.80 16.56
CA VAL A 217 16.20 -10.20 16.82
C VAL A 217 15.82 -10.40 18.29
N ALA A 218 16.62 -9.88 19.22
CA ALA A 218 16.32 -9.94 20.66
C ALA A 218 15.01 -9.21 20.99
N TRP A 219 14.77 -8.04 20.37
CA TRP A 219 13.57 -7.24 20.57
C TRP A 219 12.31 -7.97 20.03
N PHE A 220 12.40 -8.65 18.89
CA PHE A 220 11.32 -9.48 18.35
C PHE A 220 11.09 -10.74 19.18
N ALA A 221 12.16 -11.38 19.67
CA ALA A 221 12.08 -12.56 20.53
C ALA A 221 11.35 -12.28 21.86
N GLN A 222 11.57 -11.10 22.48
CA GLN A 222 10.80 -10.64 23.64
C GLN A 222 9.28 -10.53 23.38
N ARG A 223 8.89 -10.49 22.11
CA ARG A 223 7.48 -10.46 21.67
C ARG A 223 7.01 -11.79 21.11
N GLY A 224 7.76 -12.86 21.37
CA GLY A 224 7.45 -14.23 20.95
C GLY A 224 7.65 -14.47 19.43
N VAL A 225 8.37 -13.60 18.74
CA VAL A 225 8.61 -13.74 17.29
C VAL A 225 9.98 -14.34 17.05
N VAL A 226 10.02 -15.51 16.43
CA VAL A 226 11.27 -16.16 15.96
C VAL A 226 11.53 -15.72 14.52
N ILE A 227 12.75 -15.28 14.24
CA ILE A 227 13.13 -14.78 12.93
C ILE A 227 13.76 -15.89 12.10
N GLU A 228 13.17 -16.19 10.94
CA GLU A 228 13.64 -17.21 10.02
C GLU A 228 14.54 -16.65 8.91
N ARG A 229 14.18 -15.48 8.40
CA ARG A 229 14.86 -14.88 7.23
C ARG A 229 15.03 -13.38 7.35
N VAL A 230 16.08 -12.89 6.70
CA VAL A 230 16.30 -11.45 6.52
C VAL A 230 16.51 -11.14 5.05
N LEU A 231 15.87 -10.08 4.56
CA LEU A 231 16.03 -9.54 3.21
C LEU A 231 16.69 -8.17 3.29
N SER A 232 17.83 -8.02 2.64
CA SER A 232 18.53 -6.74 2.50
C SER A 232 18.66 -6.32 1.03
N ASP A 233 19.09 -5.10 0.80
CA ASP A 233 19.66 -4.69 -0.48
C ASP A 233 21.07 -5.26 -0.68
N ASN A 234 21.81 -4.76 -1.70
CA ASN A 234 23.18 -5.13 -1.97
C ASN A 234 24.21 -4.16 -1.38
N GLY A 235 23.84 -3.42 -0.32
CA GLY A 235 24.74 -2.52 0.38
C GLY A 235 25.97 -3.24 0.94
N SER A 236 27.12 -2.54 1.01
CA SER A 236 28.41 -3.12 1.40
C SER A 236 28.38 -3.81 2.76
N ALA A 237 27.63 -3.28 3.72
CA ALA A 237 27.46 -3.88 5.04
C ALA A 237 26.85 -5.29 4.96
N TYR A 238 25.83 -5.47 4.12
CA TYR A 238 25.06 -6.71 3.97
C TYR A 238 25.76 -7.76 3.08
N VAL A 239 26.75 -7.36 2.31
CA VAL A 239 27.57 -8.28 1.48
C VAL A 239 28.78 -8.81 2.25
N SER A 240 29.10 -8.23 3.42
CA SER A 240 30.27 -8.55 4.22
C SER A 240 30.26 -9.99 4.79
N HIS A 241 31.43 -10.53 5.05
CA HIS A 241 31.59 -11.81 5.75
C HIS A 241 30.98 -11.75 7.15
N LEU A 242 31.22 -10.64 7.87
CA LEU A 242 30.70 -10.43 9.23
C LEU A 242 29.15 -10.55 9.28
N TRP A 243 28.44 -9.93 8.29
CA TRP A 243 27.00 -10.05 8.19
C TRP A 243 26.53 -11.49 7.99
N ARG A 244 27.20 -12.21 7.07
CA ARG A 244 26.88 -13.62 6.81
C ARG A 244 27.10 -14.50 8.04
N ASP A 245 28.23 -14.30 8.73
CA ASP A 245 28.59 -15.09 9.92
C ASP A 245 27.61 -14.84 11.08
N VAL A 246 27.18 -13.58 11.26
CA VAL A 246 26.15 -13.24 12.26
C VAL A 246 24.78 -13.83 11.89
N CYS A 247 24.39 -13.80 10.63
CA CYS A 247 23.15 -14.47 10.20
C CYS A 247 23.21 -15.98 10.47
N ALA A 248 24.34 -16.62 10.20
CA ALA A 248 24.54 -18.04 10.49
C ALA A 248 24.48 -18.34 11.99
N GLN A 249 25.14 -17.52 12.85
CA GLN A 249 25.08 -17.65 14.31
C GLN A 249 23.67 -17.51 14.88
N LEU A 250 22.84 -16.67 14.24
CA LEU A 250 21.45 -16.45 14.64
C LEU A 250 20.47 -17.45 13.96
N GLU A 251 20.99 -18.40 13.18
CA GLU A 251 20.21 -19.35 12.39
C GLU A 251 19.21 -18.70 11.41
N ILE A 252 19.54 -17.49 10.94
CA ILE A 252 18.69 -16.69 10.04
C ILE A 252 19.18 -16.83 8.60
N LYS A 253 18.27 -17.20 7.71
CA LYS A 253 18.56 -17.26 6.26
C LYS A 253 18.63 -15.85 5.68
N HIS A 254 19.79 -15.45 5.15
CA HIS A 254 19.96 -14.17 4.47
C HIS A 254 19.58 -14.27 2.99
N SER A 255 18.77 -13.34 2.53
CA SER A 255 18.41 -13.14 1.12
C SER A 255 18.72 -11.70 0.71
N ARG A 256 19.09 -11.48 -0.55
CA ARG A 256 19.33 -10.14 -1.09
C ARG A 256 18.38 -9.84 -2.23
N THR A 257 18.06 -8.55 -2.39
CA THR A 257 17.28 -8.10 -3.56
C THR A 257 18.04 -8.37 -4.84
N ARG A 258 17.34 -8.79 -5.88
CA ARG A 258 17.96 -8.95 -7.21
C ARG A 258 18.40 -7.57 -7.73
N PRO A 259 19.55 -7.47 -8.40
CA PRO A 259 19.98 -6.23 -9.06
C PRO A 259 18.86 -5.68 -9.95
N TYR A 260 18.70 -4.36 -9.96
CA TYR A 260 17.68 -3.63 -10.73
C TYR A 260 16.22 -3.99 -10.41
N ARG A 261 15.95 -4.66 -9.28
CA ARG A 261 14.59 -4.96 -8.79
C ARG A 261 14.33 -4.41 -7.39
N PRO A 262 14.35 -3.09 -7.19
CA PRO A 262 14.16 -2.46 -5.88
C PRO A 262 12.78 -2.76 -5.26
N GLN A 263 11.79 -3.10 -6.09
CA GLN A 263 10.42 -3.37 -5.63
C GLN A 263 10.34 -4.54 -4.63
N THR A 264 11.34 -5.43 -4.62
CA THR A 264 11.40 -6.55 -3.66
C THR A 264 11.51 -6.02 -2.23
N ASN A 265 12.11 -4.82 -2.02
CA ASN A 265 12.23 -4.15 -0.72
C ASN A 265 11.20 -3.03 -0.50
N GLY A 266 10.13 -3.01 -1.30
CA GLY A 266 9.13 -1.93 -1.29
C GLY A 266 8.41 -1.72 0.03
N LYS A 267 8.42 -2.71 0.95
CA LYS A 267 7.82 -2.59 2.29
C LYS A 267 8.64 -1.66 3.18
N ILE A 268 9.96 -1.84 3.21
CA ILE A 268 10.83 -0.98 4.00
C ILE A 268 10.97 0.41 3.36
N GLU A 269 10.97 0.51 2.03
CA GLU A 269 10.93 1.82 1.34
C GLU A 269 9.68 2.62 1.70
N ARG A 270 8.52 1.95 1.79
CA ARG A 270 7.29 2.57 2.25
C ARG A 270 7.37 2.97 3.73
N PHE A 271 7.96 2.13 4.56
CA PHE A 271 8.22 2.46 5.95
C PHE A 271 9.13 3.69 6.07
N HIS A 272 10.22 3.76 5.30
CA HIS A 272 11.12 4.93 5.26
C HIS A 272 10.41 6.23 4.87
N ARG A 273 9.44 6.16 3.96
CA ARG A 273 8.62 7.33 3.63
C ARG A 273 7.77 7.74 4.83
N THR A 274 7.11 6.79 5.47
CA THR A 274 6.30 7.04 6.67
C THR A 274 7.14 7.58 7.83
N LEU A 275 8.35 7.03 8.03
CA LEU A 275 9.33 7.49 9.01
C LEU A 275 9.77 8.93 8.73
N ALA A 276 10.08 9.24 7.47
CA ALA A 276 10.51 10.57 7.07
C ALA A 276 9.39 11.62 7.29
N ASP A 277 8.17 11.30 6.89
CA ASP A 277 7.02 12.21 6.99
C ASP A 277 6.51 12.34 8.43
N GLY A 278 6.49 11.25 9.18
CA GLY A 278 5.90 11.22 10.53
C GLY A 278 6.89 11.51 11.66
N TRP A 279 8.20 11.41 11.42
CA TRP A 279 9.24 11.67 12.41
C TRP A 279 10.37 12.53 11.84
N GLY A 280 11.09 12.08 10.83
CA GLY A 280 12.35 12.71 10.39
C GLY A 280 12.20 14.18 9.99
N TYR A 281 11.03 14.55 9.45
CA TYR A 281 10.68 15.90 9.00
C TYR A 281 9.29 16.35 9.47
N ALA A 282 8.73 15.71 10.47
CA ALA A 282 7.35 15.98 10.91
C ALA A 282 7.19 17.36 11.59
N ARG A 283 8.24 17.81 12.27
CA ARG A 283 8.26 19.09 12.98
C ARG A 283 9.62 19.75 12.92
N CYS A 284 9.68 21.00 13.35
CA CYS A 284 10.94 21.69 13.61
C CYS A 284 11.59 21.10 14.85
N TYR A 285 12.71 20.41 14.66
CA TYR A 285 13.59 20.00 15.76
C TYR A 285 14.67 21.06 15.97
N GLU A 286 14.93 21.39 17.20
CA GLU A 286 15.96 22.37 17.56
C GLU A 286 17.38 21.82 17.46
N SER A 287 17.53 20.50 17.51
CA SER A 287 18.82 19.82 17.37
C SER A 287 18.68 18.40 16.86
N GLU A 288 19.79 17.78 16.45
CA GLU A 288 19.84 16.36 16.12
C GLU A 288 19.54 15.48 17.32
N ASN A 289 19.95 15.89 18.51
CA ASN A 289 19.70 15.15 19.73
C ASN A 289 18.20 15.07 20.03
N GLU A 290 17.47 16.17 19.90
CA GLU A 290 16.01 16.19 20.07
C GLU A 290 15.32 15.25 19.08
N ARG A 291 15.75 15.26 17.80
CA ARG A 291 15.19 14.35 16.82
C ARG A 291 15.46 12.90 17.17
N ARG A 292 16.67 12.55 17.62
CA ARG A 292 17.03 11.20 18.07
C ARG A 292 16.19 10.74 19.24
N GLN A 293 16.00 11.60 20.24
CA GLN A 293 15.17 11.31 21.42
C GLN A 293 13.69 11.10 21.09
N ALA A 294 13.20 11.70 20.02
CA ALA A 294 11.79 11.53 19.59
C ALA A 294 11.53 10.20 18.85
N LEU A 295 12.55 9.46 18.40
CA LEU A 295 12.36 8.23 17.62
C LEU A 295 11.64 7.11 18.41
N PRO A 296 12.00 6.79 19.65
CA PRO A 296 11.33 5.72 20.40
C PRO A 296 9.83 5.95 20.57
N ALA A 297 9.42 7.16 20.93
CA ALA A 297 8.01 7.52 21.08
C ALA A 297 7.26 7.41 19.74
N TRP A 298 7.87 7.85 18.63
CA TRP A 298 7.28 7.70 17.31
C TRP A 298 7.17 6.24 16.86
N LEU A 299 8.18 5.40 17.15
CA LEU A 299 8.11 3.96 16.84
C LEU A 299 7.02 3.27 17.65
N HIS A 300 6.84 3.66 18.90
CA HIS A 300 5.73 3.17 19.71
C HIS A 300 4.39 3.52 19.08
N GLU A 301 4.19 4.80 18.73
CA GLU A 301 2.98 5.26 18.04
C GLU A 301 2.74 4.50 16.72
N TYR A 302 3.80 4.33 15.91
CA TYR A 302 3.71 3.58 14.65
C TYR A 302 3.27 2.14 14.86
N ASN A 303 3.87 1.45 15.82
CA ASN A 303 3.61 0.02 16.05
C ASN A 303 2.28 -0.25 16.75
N HIS A 304 1.90 0.60 17.72
CA HIS A 304 0.80 0.30 18.65
C HIS A 304 -0.49 1.10 18.38
N HIS A 305 -0.40 2.26 17.70
CA HIS A 305 -1.55 3.15 17.57
C HIS A 305 -1.90 3.50 16.12
N ARG A 306 -0.90 3.61 15.24
CA ARG A 306 -1.11 4.04 13.86
C ARG A 306 -1.88 2.98 13.04
N PRO A 307 -3.06 3.31 12.44
CA PRO A 307 -3.75 2.42 11.53
C PRO A 307 -2.91 2.11 10.27
N HIS A 308 -2.80 0.84 9.92
CA HIS A 308 -2.06 0.41 8.73
C HIS A 308 -2.99 -0.33 7.76
N THR A 309 -3.07 0.14 6.50
CA THR A 309 -3.99 -0.43 5.49
C THR A 309 -3.75 -1.92 5.20
N ALA A 310 -2.49 -2.37 5.23
CA ALA A 310 -2.18 -3.80 5.07
C ALA A 310 -2.58 -4.64 6.28
N CYS A 311 -2.82 -4.03 7.44
CA CYS A 311 -3.26 -4.69 8.66
C CYS A 311 -4.78 -4.51 8.90
N GLY A 312 -5.56 -4.27 7.84
CA GLY A 312 -7.00 -4.04 7.96
C GLY A 312 -7.37 -2.77 8.71
N ASN A 313 -6.55 -1.71 8.57
CA ASN A 313 -6.64 -0.43 9.30
C ASN A 313 -6.48 -0.57 10.83
N LYS A 314 -5.84 -1.63 11.29
CA LYS A 314 -5.41 -1.80 12.68
C LYS A 314 -3.91 -1.50 12.82
N PRO A 315 -3.41 -1.21 14.03
CA PRO A 315 -1.97 -1.05 14.27
C PRO A 315 -1.18 -2.32 13.96
N PRO A 316 0.09 -2.20 13.51
CA PRO A 316 0.95 -3.35 13.19
C PRO A 316 1.04 -4.40 14.28
N ILE A 317 1.13 -4.00 15.54
CA ILE A 317 1.26 -4.89 16.70
C ILE A 317 0.11 -5.90 16.80
N THR A 318 -1.08 -5.57 16.31
CA THR A 318 -2.26 -6.46 16.36
C THR A 318 -2.06 -7.74 15.53
N ARG A 319 -1.07 -7.77 14.65
CA ARG A 319 -0.71 -8.96 13.87
C ARG A 319 0.30 -9.88 14.55
N LEU A 320 0.83 -9.49 15.71
CA LEU A 320 1.66 -10.38 16.52
C LEU A 320 0.84 -11.30 17.44
N THR A 321 -0.45 -11.06 17.59
CA THR A 321 -1.36 -11.83 18.48
C THR A 321 -1.67 -13.25 17.99
N ASN A 322 -1.23 -13.65 16.81
CA ASN A 322 -1.40 -15.02 16.28
C ASN A 322 -0.36 -16.01 16.83
N LEU A 323 0.48 -15.60 17.77
CA LEU A 323 1.43 -16.47 18.44
C LEU A 323 0.69 -17.13 19.62
N SER A 324 0.52 -18.44 19.55
CA SER A 324 -0.11 -19.23 20.61
C SER A 324 0.51 -18.92 21.97
N GLY A 325 -0.28 -18.38 22.89
CA GLY A 325 0.09 -18.24 24.31
C GLY A 325 0.49 -16.83 24.80
N GLN A 326 0.40 -15.79 23.99
CA GLN A 326 0.70 -14.43 24.49
C GLN A 326 -0.53 -13.53 24.48
N TYR A 327 -1.09 -13.28 25.66
CA TYR A 327 -1.97 -12.13 25.90
C TYR A 327 -1.09 -10.88 26.01
N ASN A 328 -1.13 -10.01 25.01
CA ASN A 328 -0.53 -8.70 25.10
C ASN A 328 -1.37 -7.83 26.03
N TYR A 329 -0.99 -7.79 27.32
CA TYR A 329 -1.40 -6.73 28.21
C TYR A 329 -0.71 -5.45 27.72
N CYS A 330 -1.40 -4.68 26.90
CA CYS A 330 -1.12 -3.27 26.77
C CYS A 330 -1.55 -2.63 28.10
N LEU A 331 -0.62 -2.37 28.99
CA LEU A 331 -0.85 -1.46 30.11
C LEU A 331 -1.19 -0.10 29.49
N LEU A 332 -2.46 0.17 29.41
CA LEU A 332 -2.98 1.52 29.17
C LEU A 332 -2.47 2.38 30.35
N TYR A 333 -1.43 3.13 30.11
CA TYR A 333 -1.16 4.31 30.91
C TYR A 333 -2.27 5.30 30.60
N THR A 334 -3.36 5.20 31.33
CA THR A 334 -4.31 6.30 31.48
C THR A 334 -3.60 7.33 32.34
N SER A 335 -2.99 8.32 31.73
CA SER A 335 -2.68 9.57 32.41
C SER A 335 -4.02 10.12 32.89
N PRO A 336 -4.17 10.44 34.20
CA PRO A 336 -5.38 11.13 34.66
C PRO A 336 -5.49 12.45 33.92
N SER A 337 -6.64 12.67 33.28
CA SER A 337 -7.00 13.96 32.70
C SER A 337 -6.94 15.03 33.79
N PRO A 338 -6.25 16.16 33.57
CA PRO A 338 -6.34 17.27 34.49
C PRO A 338 -7.64 18.02 34.24
N ARG A 339 -8.75 17.49 34.76
CA ARG A 339 -10.02 18.19 34.98
C ARG A 339 -10.76 17.45 36.08
N ASP A 340 -10.52 17.91 37.27
CA ASP A 340 -11.53 18.24 38.32
C ASP A 340 -10.85 19.08 39.38
#